data_ecb6fc8510eaccfd430c124470ff3d6d
#
_entry.id   ecb6fc8510eaccfd430c124470ff3d6d
#
_cell.length_a   1.000
_cell.length_b   1.000
_cell.length_c   1.000
_cell.angle_alpha   90.00
_cell.angle_beta   90.00
_cell.angle_gamma   90.00
#
_symmetry.space_group_name_H-M   'P 1'
#
loop_
_entity.id
_entity.type
_entity.pdbx_description
1 polymer ?
#
loop_
_entity_poly.entity_id
_entity_poly.type
_entity_poly.pdbx_seq_one_letter_code
_entity_poly.pdbx_strand_id
1 'polypeptide(L)'
;MKLKITFLFVFSTLVAFAQPPAGYYNSATGTGFTLKTQLYNIIKDHNDQGYNAIDDFFPIADIDNYYEDDNTILDIYSENPNGTDPYNFFASDECGNYNGEGDCYNKEHVIPQSVFSSNTPMRGDAHHLLPTDGRVNGFRGSYPYGIVGSNLISQSGISNPTQNGSKAGNNINTGIAAGFSGIVFEPIDEFKGDIARIHFYFVTRYENLVSNWSSYAMFDGSSNKVIADPFLDILYSWHINDPVSQKEMDRNNDVFQHQGNRNPFVDNPQWIQAIWGNSLSVPVTETNFNFTVYPNPSNSNRIHIQSEAILDEIQLITINGQV
;
A
#
# COMPACT_ATOMS: atom_id res chain seq x y z
N MET A 1 11.39 56.58 -32.78
CA MET A 1 10.72 55.76 -31.75
C MET A 1 11.16 54.33 -31.96
N LYS A 2 12.05 53.76 -31.10
CA LYS A 2 12.53 52.38 -31.21
C LYS A 2 11.66 51.46 -30.42
N LEU A 3 10.91 50.57 -31.07
CA LEU A 3 10.05 49.56 -30.47
C LEU A 3 10.96 48.48 -29.80
N LYS A 4 10.89 48.35 -28.47
CA LYS A 4 11.54 47.26 -27.74
C LYS A 4 10.51 46.12 -27.62
N ILE A 5 10.79 45.02 -28.35
CA ILE A 5 10.01 43.80 -28.22
C ILE A 5 10.69 42.96 -27.10
N THR A 6 9.99 42.82 -25.99
CA THR A 6 10.41 41.93 -24.88
C THR A 6 9.78 40.56 -25.11
N PHE A 7 10.61 39.56 -25.39
CA PHE A 7 10.17 38.14 -25.42
C PHE A 7 10.07 37.64 -24.01
N LEU A 8 8.84 37.32 -23.57
CA LEU A 8 8.56 36.58 -22.33
C LEU A 8 8.70 35.07 -22.64
N PHE A 9 9.79 34.45 -22.22
CA PHE A 9 9.90 33.00 -22.22
C PHE A 9 9.09 32.42 -21.03
N VAL A 10 7.94 31.85 -21.30
CA VAL A 10 7.21 31.02 -20.33
C VAL A 10 7.89 29.64 -20.31
N PHE A 11 8.68 29.38 -19.29
CA PHE A 11 9.14 28.03 -18.98
C PHE A 11 7.95 27.25 -18.41
N SER A 12 7.31 26.43 -19.23
CA SER A 12 6.40 25.41 -18.78
C SER A 12 7.26 24.24 -18.23
N THR A 13 7.36 24.12 -16.92
CA THR A 13 7.88 22.91 -16.29
C THR A 13 6.88 21.78 -16.55
N LEU A 14 7.15 20.92 -17.52
CA LEU A 14 6.51 19.63 -17.64
C LEU A 14 6.95 18.80 -16.41
N VAL A 15 6.07 18.65 -15.44
CA VAL A 15 6.22 17.64 -14.41
C VAL A 15 5.99 16.29 -15.14
N ALA A 16 7.05 15.64 -15.50
CA ALA A 16 6.99 14.29 -16.02
C ALA A 16 6.78 13.36 -14.82
N PHE A 17 5.54 12.98 -14.55
CA PHE A 17 5.30 11.80 -13.72
C PHE A 17 5.95 10.62 -14.41
N ALA A 18 6.83 9.91 -13.72
CA ALA A 18 7.45 8.72 -14.27
C ALA A 18 6.36 7.65 -14.42
N GLN A 19 5.90 7.48 -15.64
CA GLN A 19 4.93 6.48 -16.04
C GLN A 19 5.64 5.17 -16.39
N PRO A 20 4.96 4.01 -16.32
CA PRO A 20 5.55 2.78 -16.84
C PRO A 20 6.01 2.97 -18.28
N PRO A 21 7.10 2.30 -18.71
CA PRO A 21 7.58 2.41 -20.09
C PRO A 21 6.45 2.14 -21.08
N ALA A 22 6.46 2.86 -22.20
CA ALA A 22 5.43 2.69 -23.23
C ALA A 22 5.31 1.22 -23.65
N GLY A 23 4.11 0.66 -23.55
CA GLY A 23 3.85 -0.73 -23.87
C GLY A 23 4.18 -1.75 -22.79
N TYR A 24 4.64 -1.34 -21.61
CA TYR A 24 5.01 -2.26 -20.52
C TYR A 24 3.88 -3.26 -20.19
N TYR A 25 2.63 -2.83 -20.20
CA TYR A 25 1.46 -3.65 -19.89
C TYR A 25 0.63 -4.07 -21.13
N ASN A 26 1.15 -3.99 -22.36
CA ASN A 26 0.38 -4.27 -23.57
C ASN A 26 -0.20 -5.69 -23.63
N SER A 27 0.38 -6.65 -22.94
CA SER A 27 -0.11 -8.03 -22.85
C SER A 27 -1.16 -8.25 -21.74
N ALA A 28 -1.42 -7.25 -20.90
CA ALA A 28 -2.42 -7.31 -19.83
C ALA A 28 -3.81 -6.94 -20.36
N THR A 29 -4.44 -7.85 -21.12
CA THR A 29 -5.71 -7.62 -21.83
C THR A 29 -6.87 -8.45 -21.29
N GLY A 30 -6.62 -9.37 -20.35
CA GLY A 30 -7.59 -10.26 -19.75
C GLY A 30 -8.36 -9.65 -18.60
N THR A 31 -9.16 -10.47 -17.93
CA THR A 31 -9.90 -10.16 -16.70
C THR A 31 -9.72 -11.29 -15.68
N GLY A 32 -10.05 -11.04 -14.42
CA GLY A 32 -9.94 -12.03 -13.36
C GLY A 32 -8.54 -12.63 -13.26
N PHE A 33 -8.45 -13.90 -12.94
CA PHE A 33 -7.15 -14.57 -12.78
C PHE A 33 -6.36 -14.73 -14.08
N THR A 34 -7.01 -14.59 -15.26
CA THR A 34 -6.27 -14.47 -16.53
C THR A 34 -5.42 -13.21 -16.57
N LEU A 35 -5.97 -12.08 -16.12
CA LEU A 35 -5.22 -10.83 -15.99
C LEU A 35 -4.07 -10.99 -14.98
N LYS A 36 -4.30 -11.63 -13.83
CA LYS A 36 -3.25 -11.90 -12.84
C LYS A 36 -2.07 -12.66 -13.45
N THR A 37 -2.34 -13.75 -14.19
CA THR A 37 -1.29 -14.52 -14.87
C THR A 37 -0.57 -13.72 -15.96
N GLN A 38 -1.27 -12.82 -16.68
CA GLN A 38 -0.64 -11.93 -17.64
C GLN A 38 0.30 -10.93 -16.94
N LEU A 39 -0.12 -10.36 -15.81
CA LEU A 39 0.73 -9.50 -14.99
C LEU A 39 1.93 -10.26 -14.44
N TYR A 40 1.72 -11.48 -13.92
CA TYR A 40 2.83 -12.37 -13.53
C TYR A 40 3.87 -12.48 -14.65
N ASN A 41 3.44 -12.77 -15.88
CA ASN A 41 4.36 -12.92 -17.00
C ASN A 41 5.12 -11.65 -17.37
N ILE A 42 4.58 -10.47 -17.04
CA ILE A 42 5.24 -9.17 -17.25
C ILE A 42 6.29 -8.92 -16.17
N ILE A 43 5.99 -9.26 -14.90
CA ILE A 43 6.81 -8.82 -13.75
C ILE A 43 7.70 -9.93 -13.17
N LYS A 44 7.61 -11.17 -13.63
CA LYS A 44 8.28 -12.33 -13.00
C LYS A 44 9.80 -12.33 -13.11
N ASP A 45 10.35 -11.74 -14.15
CA ASP A 45 11.77 -11.84 -14.49
C ASP A 45 12.53 -10.57 -14.04
N HIS A 46 12.31 -10.13 -12.79
CA HIS A 46 13.08 -9.03 -12.24
C HIS A 46 14.53 -9.44 -11.94
N ASN A 47 15.43 -8.49 -11.95
CA ASN A 47 16.83 -8.70 -11.63
C ASN A 47 17.01 -8.73 -10.10
N ASP A 48 17.25 -9.91 -9.53
CA ASP A 48 17.54 -10.05 -8.09
C ASP A 48 18.89 -9.43 -7.77
N GLN A 49 18.87 -8.25 -7.15
CA GLN A 49 20.08 -7.54 -6.71
C GLN A 49 20.64 -8.11 -5.39
N GLY A 50 19.89 -8.98 -4.73
CA GLY A 50 20.21 -9.58 -3.45
C GLY A 50 19.83 -8.72 -2.25
N TYR A 51 19.72 -9.38 -1.10
CA TYR A 51 19.23 -8.76 0.13
C TYR A 51 20.08 -7.59 0.65
N ASN A 52 21.40 -7.64 0.46
CA ASN A 52 22.29 -6.58 0.93
C ASN A 52 22.24 -5.32 0.05
N ALA A 53 21.79 -5.43 -1.20
CA ALA A 53 21.63 -4.25 -2.06
C ALA A 53 20.48 -3.34 -1.60
N ILE A 54 19.62 -3.82 -0.72
CA ILE A 54 18.56 -3.02 -0.10
C ILE A 54 19.13 -1.93 0.83
N ASP A 55 20.30 -2.14 1.42
CA ASP A 55 20.97 -1.15 2.28
C ASP A 55 21.32 0.13 1.49
N ASP A 56 21.70 -0.03 0.22
CA ASP A 56 21.99 1.09 -0.68
C ASP A 56 20.71 1.64 -1.35
N PHE A 57 19.62 0.86 -1.38
CA PHE A 57 18.36 1.23 -2.01
C PHE A 57 17.49 2.15 -1.12
N PHE A 58 17.35 1.86 0.16
CA PHE A 58 16.51 2.64 1.08
C PHE A 58 16.91 4.12 1.14
N PRO A 59 18.21 4.50 1.21
CA PRO A 59 18.62 5.90 1.17
C PRO A 59 18.30 6.65 -0.13
N ILE A 60 17.81 5.96 -1.15
CA ILE A 60 17.40 6.55 -2.43
C ILE A 60 15.88 6.63 -2.53
N ALA A 61 15.20 5.54 -2.22
CA ALA A 61 13.78 5.35 -2.50
C ALA A 61 12.85 5.60 -1.30
N ASP A 62 13.41 5.54 -0.09
CA ASP A 62 12.63 5.60 1.14
C ASP A 62 13.11 6.76 2.06
N ILE A 63 13.52 7.89 1.45
CA ILE A 63 13.74 9.15 2.18
C ILE A 63 12.39 9.86 2.34
N ASP A 64 12.16 10.45 3.50
CA ASP A 64 10.96 11.24 3.74
C ASP A 64 11.00 12.57 2.98
N ASN A 65 10.35 12.60 1.83
CA ASN A 65 10.11 13.75 0.99
C ASN A 65 8.62 14.14 0.95
N TYR A 66 7.78 13.56 1.83
CA TYR A 66 6.32 13.61 1.70
C TYR A 66 5.61 14.16 2.93
N TYR A 67 6.23 14.05 4.10
CA TYR A 67 5.67 14.51 5.37
C TYR A 67 6.53 15.66 5.92
N GLU A 68 7.63 15.40 6.62
CA GLU A 68 8.51 16.43 7.17
C GLU A 68 9.53 17.00 6.17
N ASP A 69 9.88 16.27 5.12
CA ASP A 69 10.92 16.60 4.11
C ASP A 69 12.25 16.94 4.82
N ASP A 70 12.65 16.10 5.77
CA ASP A 70 13.76 16.37 6.70
C ASP A 70 15.01 15.53 6.42
N ASN A 71 15.02 14.76 5.33
CA ASN A 71 16.11 13.89 4.89
C ASN A 71 16.36 12.68 5.84
N THR A 72 15.34 12.26 6.57
CA THR A 72 15.35 11.01 7.32
C THR A 72 14.77 9.85 6.49
N ILE A 73 14.91 8.63 6.97
CA ILE A 73 14.25 7.45 6.39
C ILE A 73 12.76 7.51 6.71
N LEU A 74 11.92 7.38 5.69
CA LEU A 74 10.48 7.22 5.88
C LEU A 74 10.18 5.82 6.40
N ASP A 75 9.97 5.71 7.68
CA ASP A 75 9.66 4.47 8.40
C ASP A 75 8.16 4.38 8.67
N ILE A 76 7.48 3.43 8.06
CA ILE A 76 6.02 3.27 8.20
C ILE A 76 5.56 2.90 9.62
N TYR A 77 6.49 2.56 10.53
CA TYR A 77 6.19 2.24 11.93
C TYR A 77 6.57 3.34 12.92
N SER A 78 7.19 4.43 12.47
CA SER A 78 7.44 5.64 13.25
C SER A 78 6.75 6.89 12.72
N GLU A 79 6.47 6.94 11.43
CA GLU A 79 5.81 8.07 10.76
C GLU A 79 4.50 8.48 11.44
N ASN A 80 4.32 9.76 11.65
CA ASN A 80 3.09 10.38 12.16
C ASN A 80 2.59 11.46 11.19
N PRO A 81 1.76 11.11 10.19
CA PRO A 81 1.35 11.99 9.09
C PRO A 81 0.70 13.30 9.51
N ASN A 82 0.27 13.44 10.76
CA ASN A 82 -0.45 14.60 11.28
C ASN A 82 0.31 15.33 12.40
N GLY A 83 1.59 15.01 12.61
CA GLY A 83 2.36 15.60 13.69
C GLY A 83 3.83 15.23 13.62
N THR A 84 4.57 15.52 14.65
CA THR A 84 5.99 15.17 14.75
C THR A 84 6.14 13.68 15.01
N ASP A 85 7.05 13.05 14.31
CA ASP A 85 7.44 11.67 14.55
C ASP A 85 7.96 11.45 15.96
N PRO A 86 7.65 10.32 16.60
CA PRO A 86 8.19 10.00 17.90
C PRO A 86 9.72 9.86 17.87
N TYR A 87 10.28 9.46 16.75
CA TYR A 87 11.73 9.35 16.47
C TYR A 87 11.97 9.21 14.96
N ASN A 88 13.16 9.60 14.50
CA ASN A 88 13.54 9.58 13.09
C ASN A 88 14.87 8.84 12.94
N PHE A 89 15.10 8.26 11.76
CA PHE A 89 16.34 7.55 11.42
C PHE A 89 17.02 8.18 10.21
N PHE A 90 18.32 8.33 10.26
CA PHE A 90 19.15 8.57 9.08
C PHE A 90 19.57 7.24 8.44
N ALA A 91 20.02 7.28 7.20
CA ALA A 91 20.47 6.10 6.47
C ALA A 91 21.55 5.28 7.21
N SER A 92 22.34 5.94 8.06
CA SER A 92 23.39 5.29 8.89
C SER A 92 22.84 4.50 10.09
N ASP A 93 21.57 4.64 10.42
CA ASP A 93 20.98 4.11 11.65
C ASP A 93 20.37 2.71 11.46
N GLU A 94 20.74 2.01 10.38
CA GLU A 94 20.39 0.61 10.19
C GLU A 94 21.09 -0.30 11.19
N CYS A 95 20.36 -1.22 11.78
CA CYS A 95 20.97 -2.20 12.69
C CYS A 95 20.27 -3.56 12.71
N GLY A 96 20.99 -4.58 13.22
CA GLY A 96 20.45 -5.93 13.46
C GLY A 96 20.07 -6.20 14.91
N ASN A 97 20.43 -5.32 15.87
CA ASN A 97 20.18 -5.48 17.30
C ASN A 97 19.60 -4.21 17.88
N TYR A 98 18.47 -4.32 18.55
CA TYR A 98 17.71 -3.24 19.17
C TYR A 98 17.15 -3.67 20.53
N ASN A 99 16.89 -2.73 21.43
CA ASN A 99 16.27 -2.97 22.73
C ASN A 99 14.88 -2.30 22.83
N GLY A 100 14.71 -1.12 22.26
CA GLY A 100 13.48 -0.34 22.29
C GLY A 100 13.12 0.29 20.95
N GLU A 101 11.93 0.90 20.90
CA GLU A 101 11.52 1.74 19.80
C GLU A 101 12.44 2.97 19.71
N GLY A 102 12.81 3.34 18.50
CA GLY A 102 13.70 4.46 18.22
C GLY A 102 15.20 4.14 18.31
N ASP A 103 15.60 2.89 18.56
CA ASP A 103 17.01 2.51 18.61
C ASP A 103 17.66 2.55 17.22
N CYS A 104 16.99 1.98 16.21
CA CYS A 104 17.45 1.90 14.84
C CYS A 104 16.38 1.32 13.93
N TYR A 105 16.54 1.46 12.59
CA TYR A 105 15.69 0.77 11.65
C TYR A 105 16.34 -0.50 11.10
N ASN A 106 15.51 -1.37 10.52
CA ASN A 106 15.93 -2.53 9.75
C ASN A 106 15.00 -2.80 8.57
N LYS A 107 15.21 -3.93 7.87
CA LYS A 107 14.42 -4.33 6.70
C LYS A 107 13.20 -5.15 7.12
N GLU A 108 12.02 -4.57 7.02
CA GLU A 108 10.75 -5.28 7.17
C GLU A 108 10.41 -6.05 5.90
N HIS A 109 10.22 -7.36 6.00
CA HIS A 109 9.57 -8.14 4.99
C HIS A 109 8.06 -8.12 5.23
N VAL A 110 7.31 -7.35 4.44
CA VAL A 110 5.83 -7.26 4.54
C VAL A 110 5.21 -8.65 4.48
N ILE A 111 5.64 -9.51 3.55
CA ILE A 111 5.40 -10.95 3.62
C ILE A 111 6.59 -11.58 4.36
N PRO A 112 6.37 -12.16 5.58
CA PRO A 112 7.47 -12.63 6.40
C PRO A 112 8.42 -13.59 5.68
N GLN A 113 9.74 -13.39 5.82
CA GLN A 113 10.72 -14.24 5.15
C GLN A 113 10.64 -15.71 5.56
N SER A 114 10.06 -16.04 6.71
CA SER A 114 9.76 -17.41 7.15
C SER A 114 8.76 -18.12 6.23
N VAL A 115 7.86 -17.39 5.56
CA VAL A 115 6.86 -17.95 4.63
C VAL A 115 7.52 -18.63 3.44
N PHE A 116 8.58 -18.05 2.91
CA PHE A 116 9.34 -18.57 1.76
C PHE A 116 10.74 -19.08 2.14
N SER A 117 10.96 -19.35 3.44
CA SER A 117 12.22 -19.92 3.97
C SER A 117 13.45 -19.08 3.64
N SER A 118 13.31 -17.75 3.58
CA SER A 118 14.35 -16.79 3.22
C SER A 118 14.97 -17.03 1.82
N ASN A 119 14.27 -17.72 0.94
CA ASN A 119 14.76 -18.01 -0.40
C ASN A 119 14.73 -16.75 -1.29
N THR A 120 15.67 -16.70 -2.23
CA THR A 120 15.70 -15.72 -3.31
C THR A 120 14.77 -16.17 -4.47
N PRO A 121 14.28 -15.26 -5.30
CA PRO A 121 14.50 -13.80 -5.26
C PRO A 121 13.61 -13.06 -4.24
N MET A 122 12.68 -13.74 -3.54
CA MET A 122 11.75 -13.11 -2.60
C MET A 122 12.47 -12.30 -1.53
N ARG A 123 13.60 -12.82 -1.01
CA ARG A 123 14.33 -12.20 0.09
C ARG A 123 14.89 -10.81 -0.23
N GLY A 124 15.21 -10.55 -1.50
CA GLY A 124 15.80 -9.28 -1.96
C GLY A 124 14.85 -8.42 -2.80
N ASP A 125 13.59 -8.81 -2.94
CA ASP A 125 12.62 -8.07 -3.75
C ASP A 125 12.18 -6.76 -3.07
N ALA A 126 12.67 -5.64 -3.59
CA ALA A 126 12.47 -4.31 -3.04
C ALA A 126 10.98 -3.88 -2.95
N HIS A 127 10.08 -4.48 -3.75
CA HIS A 127 8.66 -4.15 -3.67
C HIS A 127 7.99 -4.55 -2.36
N HIS A 128 8.53 -5.51 -1.61
CA HIS A 128 7.96 -5.92 -0.33
C HIS A 128 8.92 -5.81 0.86
N LEU A 129 10.03 -5.10 0.66
CA LEU A 129 10.96 -4.70 1.70
C LEU A 129 10.79 -3.22 1.99
N LEU A 130 10.61 -2.87 3.26
CA LEU A 130 10.46 -1.49 3.72
C LEU A 130 11.41 -1.23 4.88
N PRO A 131 11.97 -0.02 5.02
CA PRO A 131 12.66 0.36 6.23
C PRO A 131 11.64 0.55 7.35
N THR A 132 11.90 0.00 8.51
CA THR A 132 11.03 0.11 9.68
C THR A 132 11.82 0.04 10.96
N ASP A 133 11.34 0.69 12.03
CA ASP A 133 11.89 0.53 13.36
C ASP A 133 12.11 -0.95 13.68
N GLY A 134 13.32 -1.29 14.09
CA GLY A 134 13.71 -2.68 14.32
C GLY A 134 12.91 -3.33 15.44
N ARG A 135 12.57 -2.57 16.49
CA ARG A 135 11.80 -3.08 17.64
C ARG A 135 10.35 -3.33 17.27
N VAL A 136 9.73 -2.43 16.50
CA VAL A 136 8.35 -2.61 16.01
C VAL A 136 8.29 -3.75 15.00
N ASN A 137 9.27 -3.86 14.08
CA ASN A 137 9.40 -5.00 13.18
C ASN A 137 9.48 -6.32 13.97
N GLY A 138 10.33 -6.39 15.00
CA GLY A 138 10.38 -7.56 15.88
C GLY A 138 9.08 -7.82 16.64
N PHE A 139 8.32 -6.79 16.99
CA PHE A 139 7.01 -6.90 17.62
C PHE A 139 5.94 -7.41 16.64
N ARG A 140 5.94 -6.90 15.40
CA ARG A 140 5.12 -7.44 14.34
C ARG A 140 5.45 -8.91 14.07
N GLY A 141 6.71 -9.27 14.04
CA GLY A 141 7.18 -10.63 13.86
C GLY A 141 6.66 -11.24 12.56
N SER A 142 5.99 -12.40 12.64
CA SER A 142 5.37 -13.06 11.47
C SER A 142 3.84 -13.01 11.51
N TYR A 143 3.26 -12.18 12.35
CA TYR A 143 1.80 -12.06 12.40
C TYR A 143 1.25 -11.57 11.06
N PRO A 144 0.09 -12.09 10.61
CA PRO A 144 -0.60 -11.55 9.46
C PRO A 144 -1.04 -10.10 9.73
N TYR A 145 -1.21 -9.32 8.69
CA TYR A 145 -1.86 -8.01 8.80
C TYR A 145 -3.37 -8.18 8.92
N GLY A 146 -4.01 -7.34 9.75
CA GLY A 146 -5.45 -7.43 9.98
C GLY A 146 -5.98 -6.28 10.83
N ILE A 147 -7.22 -6.36 11.26
CA ILE A 147 -7.88 -5.35 12.10
C ILE A 147 -7.85 -5.83 13.55
N VAL A 148 -7.11 -5.12 14.39
CA VAL A 148 -6.93 -5.47 15.80
C VAL A 148 -8.16 -5.06 16.61
N GLY A 149 -8.72 -6.02 17.34
CA GLY A 149 -9.81 -5.79 18.30
C GLY A 149 -9.33 -5.22 19.64
N SER A 150 -10.16 -5.42 20.67
CA SER A 150 -9.85 -4.89 22.02
C SER A 150 -8.77 -5.65 22.78
N ASN A 151 -8.43 -6.87 22.35
CA ASN A 151 -7.47 -7.74 23.05
C ASN A 151 -6.07 -7.52 22.49
N LEU A 152 -5.37 -6.53 23.00
CA LEU A 152 -3.97 -6.25 22.65
C LEU A 152 -3.03 -7.27 23.30
N ILE A 153 -1.97 -7.65 22.58
CA ILE A 153 -0.87 -8.44 23.18
C ILE A 153 0.09 -7.54 23.94
N SER A 154 0.78 -8.12 24.93
CA SER A 154 1.81 -7.46 25.69
C SER A 154 3.17 -8.09 25.37
N GLN A 155 4.19 -7.26 25.14
CA GLN A 155 5.57 -7.68 24.96
C GLN A 155 6.50 -6.71 25.69
N SER A 156 7.53 -7.23 26.35
CA SER A 156 8.47 -6.40 27.10
C SER A 156 9.24 -5.47 26.15
N GLY A 157 9.47 -4.23 26.56
CA GLY A 157 10.29 -3.26 25.84
C GLY A 157 9.60 -2.57 24.65
N ILE A 158 8.25 -2.68 24.55
CA ILE A 158 7.46 -1.96 23.55
C ILE A 158 6.07 -1.66 24.09
N SER A 159 5.54 -0.49 23.79
CA SER A 159 4.14 -0.16 24.06
C SER A 159 3.21 -0.80 23.01
N ASN A 160 1.94 -0.97 23.35
CA ASN A 160 0.90 -1.39 22.43
C ASN A 160 -0.41 -0.64 22.73
N PRO A 161 -0.84 0.28 21.86
CA PRO A 161 -0.21 0.68 20.58
C PRO A 161 1.23 1.15 20.71
N THR A 162 2.01 1.00 19.62
CA THR A 162 3.35 1.55 19.45
C THR A 162 3.32 3.09 19.49
N GLN A 163 4.48 3.76 19.44
CA GLN A 163 4.51 5.22 19.59
C GLN A 163 3.82 5.94 18.42
N ASN A 164 3.83 5.38 17.20
CA ASN A 164 3.06 5.96 16.08
C ASN A 164 1.60 5.49 16.02
N GLY A 165 1.18 4.55 16.87
CA GLY A 165 -0.19 4.06 16.92
C GLY A 165 -0.44 2.70 16.27
N SER A 166 0.55 2.09 15.61
CA SER A 166 0.46 0.71 15.14
C SER A 166 0.24 -0.26 16.29
N LYS A 167 -0.45 -1.37 16.07
CA LYS A 167 -0.83 -2.26 17.19
C LYS A 167 -0.85 -3.74 16.80
N ALA A 168 -0.69 -4.59 17.80
CA ALA A 168 -0.81 -6.04 17.64
C ALA A 168 -1.81 -6.61 18.67
N GLY A 169 -2.64 -7.55 18.25
CA GLY A 169 -3.66 -8.14 19.10
C GLY A 169 -4.53 -9.14 18.35
N ASN A 170 -5.53 -9.68 19.02
CA ASN A 170 -6.47 -10.56 18.34
C ASN A 170 -7.24 -9.79 17.26
N ASN A 171 -7.36 -10.39 16.10
CA ASN A 171 -8.21 -9.85 15.03
C ASN A 171 -9.63 -9.66 15.54
N ILE A 172 -10.29 -8.57 15.14
CA ILE A 172 -11.65 -8.23 15.60
C ILE A 172 -12.69 -9.32 15.25
N ASN A 173 -12.42 -10.12 14.22
CA ASN A 173 -13.24 -11.27 13.79
C ASN A 173 -14.72 -10.94 13.57
N THR A 174 -15.03 -9.75 13.08
CA THR A 174 -16.38 -9.30 12.71
C THR A 174 -16.34 -8.49 11.43
N GLY A 175 -17.49 -8.35 10.76
CA GLY A 175 -17.58 -7.60 9.51
C GLY A 175 -16.63 -8.17 8.46
N ILE A 176 -15.85 -7.30 7.79
CA ILE A 176 -14.87 -7.69 6.77
C ILE A 176 -13.70 -8.51 7.33
N ALA A 177 -13.49 -8.51 8.64
CA ALA A 177 -12.43 -9.27 9.31
C ALA A 177 -12.92 -10.60 9.90
N ALA A 178 -14.16 -11.02 9.61
CA ALA A 178 -14.71 -12.27 10.10
C ALA A 178 -14.03 -13.50 9.50
N GLY A 179 -13.87 -14.56 10.32
CA GLY A 179 -13.29 -15.82 9.87
C GLY A 179 -11.85 -16.07 10.32
N PHE A 180 -11.19 -15.10 10.98
CA PHE A 180 -9.89 -15.29 11.62
C PHE A 180 -9.89 -14.64 13.00
N SER A 181 -9.47 -15.36 14.03
CA SER A 181 -9.45 -14.91 15.43
C SER A 181 -8.06 -14.88 16.05
N GLY A 182 -7.02 -15.20 15.27
CA GLY A 182 -5.64 -15.19 15.72
C GLY A 182 -5.08 -13.76 15.89
N ILE A 183 -3.83 -13.68 16.32
CA ILE A 183 -3.12 -12.41 16.46
C ILE A 183 -2.81 -11.85 15.06
N VAL A 184 -3.03 -10.55 14.89
CA VAL A 184 -2.71 -9.76 13.71
C VAL A 184 -1.94 -8.51 14.10
N PHE A 185 -1.27 -7.91 13.12
CA PHE A 185 -0.67 -6.58 13.25
C PHE A 185 -1.47 -5.59 12.39
N GLU A 186 -1.76 -4.42 12.94
CA GLU A 186 -2.46 -3.35 12.25
C GLU A 186 -1.58 -2.10 12.23
N PRO A 187 -1.10 -1.66 11.05
CA PRO A 187 -0.39 -0.40 10.91
C PRO A 187 -1.37 0.77 11.03
N ILE A 188 -0.86 1.98 11.11
CA ILE A 188 -1.70 3.20 11.03
C ILE A 188 -2.39 3.27 9.66
N ASP A 189 -3.48 4.05 9.60
CA ASP A 189 -4.35 4.09 8.42
C ASP A 189 -3.63 4.55 7.15
N GLU A 190 -2.63 5.45 7.30
CA GLU A 190 -1.84 6.05 6.21
C GLU A 190 -1.10 5.05 5.32
N PHE A 191 -0.73 3.88 5.85
CA PHE A 191 0.06 2.88 5.11
C PHE A 191 -0.69 1.58 4.85
N LYS A 192 -1.98 1.52 5.14
CA LYS A 192 -2.80 0.33 4.94
C LYS A 192 -2.93 -0.04 3.47
N GLY A 193 -3.13 0.95 2.60
CA GLY A 193 -3.20 0.75 1.17
C GLY A 193 -1.88 0.28 0.56
N ASP A 194 -0.76 0.85 1.03
CA ASP A 194 0.59 0.42 0.64
C ASP A 194 0.80 -1.07 0.93
N ILE A 195 0.54 -1.47 2.17
CA ILE A 195 0.64 -2.86 2.62
C ILE A 195 -0.27 -3.79 1.80
N ALA A 196 -1.49 -3.34 1.49
CA ALA A 196 -2.42 -4.10 0.65
C ALA A 196 -1.87 -4.29 -0.77
N ARG A 197 -1.42 -3.21 -1.42
CA ARG A 197 -0.86 -3.26 -2.79
C ARG A 197 0.44 -4.08 -2.87
N ILE A 198 1.21 -4.11 -1.80
CA ILE A 198 2.39 -4.98 -1.66
C ILE A 198 1.96 -6.45 -1.61
N HIS A 199 0.90 -6.81 -0.86
CA HIS A 199 0.38 -8.18 -0.82
C HIS A 199 -0.12 -8.63 -2.20
N PHE A 200 -0.92 -7.81 -2.87
CA PHE A 200 -1.40 -8.12 -4.22
C PHE A 200 -0.26 -8.26 -5.23
N TYR A 201 0.77 -7.42 -5.14
CA TYR A 201 1.99 -7.57 -5.92
C TYR A 201 2.66 -8.92 -5.65
N PHE A 202 2.92 -9.24 -4.39
CA PHE A 202 3.66 -10.43 -4.01
C PHE A 202 2.98 -11.72 -4.49
N VAL A 203 1.66 -11.84 -4.28
CA VAL A 203 0.91 -13.03 -4.73
C VAL A 203 0.75 -13.11 -6.25
N THR A 204 0.96 -12.01 -6.96
CA THR A 204 1.00 -11.96 -8.43
C THR A 204 2.41 -12.29 -8.94
N ARG A 205 3.44 -11.63 -8.38
CA ARG A 205 4.84 -11.84 -8.78
C ARG A 205 5.30 -13.28 -8.58
N TYR A 206 4.82 -13.93 -7.55
CA TYR A 206 5.19 -15.28 -7.17
C TYR A 206 4.09 -16.31 -7.41
N GLU A 207 3.23 -16.10 -8.41
CA GLU A 207 2.10 -16.96 -8.75
C GLU A 207 2.49 -18.46 -8.89
N ASN A 208 3.68 -18.72 -9.39
CA ASN A 208 4.21 -20.09 -9.57
C ASN A 208 4.68 -20.75 -8.27
N LEU A 209 4.78 -20.02 -7.16
CA LEU A 209 5.31 -20.52 -5.88
C LEU A 209 4.30 -20.44 -4.73
N VAL A 210 3.36 -19.48 -4.78
CA VAL A 210 2.47 -19.13 -3.65
C VAL A 210 1.65 -20.29 -3.11
N SER A 211 1.30 -21.29 -3.93
CA SER A 211 0.57 -22.48 -3.50
C SER A 211 1.34 -23.35 -2.51
N ASN A 212 2.68 -23.21 -2.44
CA ASN A 212 3.53 -23.92 -1.49
C ASN A 212 3.52 -23.31 -0.08
N TRP A 213 2.94 -22.12 0.10
CA TRP A 213 3.01 -21.34 1.34
C TRP A 213 1.68 -21.29 2.11
N SER A 214 0.87 -22.32 1.96
CA SER A 214 -0.46 -22.45 2.61
C SER A 214 -0.42 -22.52 4.14
N SER A 215 0.77 -22.68 4.75
CA SER A 215 0.92 -22.59 6.20
C SER A 215 0.85 -21.16 6.75
N TYR A 216 1.00 -20.14 5.90
CA TYR A 216 0.82 -18.75 6.29
C TYR A 216 -0.67 -18.40 6.30
N ALA A 217 -1.16 -17.88 7.41
CA ALA A 217 -2.61 -17.68 7.62
C ALA A 217 -3.31 -16.82 6.56
N MET A 218 -2.56 -15.90 5.92
CA MET A 218 -3.11 -15.07 4.85
C MET A 218 -3.27 -15.79 3.51
N PHE A 219 -2.75 -17.03 3.34
CA PHE A 219 -2.76 -17.74 2.06
C PHE A 219 -3.63 -18.99 2.11
N ASP A 220 -4.47 -19.17 1.09
CA ASP A 220 -5.41 -20.30 0.99
C ASP A 220 -4.84 -21.55 0.31
N GLY A 221 -3.59 -21.49 -0.17
CA GLY A 221 -2.92 -22.59 -0.86
C GLY A 221 -3.25 -22.71 -2.35
N SER A 222 -4.09 -21.83 -2.91
CA SER A 222 -4.33 -21.76 -4.36
C SER A 222 -3.24 -20.91 -5.05
N SER A 223 -3.15 -21.02 -6.38
CA SER A 223 -2.30 -20.15 -7.20
C SER A 223 -3.06 -18.97 -7.80
N ASN A 224 -4.38 -19.02 -7.81
CA ASN A 224 -5.24 -18.00 -8.40
C ASN A 224 -5.62 -16.92 -7.39
N LYS A 225 -6.52 -17.22 -6.46
CA LYS A 225 -6.98 -16.27 -5.44
C LYS A 225 -5.89 -15.99 -4.42
N VAL A 226 -5.22 -17.01 -3.93
CA VAL A 226 -4.11 -17.02 -2.97
C VAL A 226 -4.46 -16.46 -1.59
N ILE A 227 -4.98 -15.23 -1.54
CA ILE A 227 -5.30 -14.56 -0.27
C ILE A 227 -6.58 -15.18 0.29
N ALA A 228 -6.52 -15.65 1.54
CA ALA A 228 -7.66 -16.23 2.25
C ALA A 228 -8.75 -15.17 2.52
N ASP A 229 -10.01 -15.58 2.50
CA ASP A 229 -11.17 -14.65 2.50
C ASP A 229 -11.13 -13.58 3.58
N PRO A 230 -10.86 -13.87 4.87
CA PRO A 230 -10.82 -12.82 5.89
C PRO A 230 -9.80 -11.71 5.62
N PHE A 231 -8.69 -12.08 5.00
CA PHE A 231 -7.60 -11.15 4.70
C PHE A 231 -7.80 -10.45 3.35
N LEU A 232 -8.43 -11.11 2.39
CA LEU A 232 -8.75 -10.51 1.10
C LEU A 232 -9.68 -9.30 1.27
N ASP A 233 -10.73 -9.45 2.05
CA ASP A 233 -11.70 -8.37 2.31
C ASP A 233 -11.04 -7.20 3.05
N ILE A 234 -10.17 -7.48 4.04
CA ILE A 234 -9.41 -6.46 4.77
C ILE A 234 -8.48 -5.70 3.80
N LEU A 235 -7.63 -6.42 3.06
CA LEU A 235 -6.66 -5.81 2.15
C LEU A 235 -7.36 -5.02 1.03
N TYR A 236 -8.50 -5.52 0.53
CA TYR A 236 -9.29 -4.78 -0.44
C TYR A 236 -9.85 -3.48 0.15
N SER A 237 -10.41 -3.55 1.36
CA SER A 237 -10.89 -2.37 2.07
C SER A 237 -9.77 -1.35 2.31
N TRP A 238 -8.60 -1.79 2.71
CA TRP A 238 -7.44 -0.93 2.90
C TRP A 238 -7.03 -0.26 1.58
N HIS A 239 -6.96 -1.01 0.50
CA HIS A 239 -6.65 -0.48 -0.82
C HIS A 239 -7.61 0.62 -1.29
N ILE A 240 -8.92 0.49 -0.99
CA ILE A 240 -9.93 1.49 -1.39
C ILE A 240 -9.89 2.73 -0.50
N ASN A 241 -9.67 2.56 0.82
CA ASN A 241 -9.69 3.66 1.77
C ASN A 241 -8.38 4.45 1.84
N ASP A 242 -7.29 3.86 1.39
CA ASP A 242 -5.98 4.49 1.27
C ASP A 242 -5.51 4.34 -0.20
N PRO A 243 -5.89 5.31 -1.07
CA PRO A 243 -5.53 5.31 -2.48
C PRO A 243 -4.03 5.47 -2.71
N VAL A 244 -3.56 5.10 -3.91
CA VAL A 244 -2.16 5.24 -4.32
C VAL A 244 -1.67 6.67 -4.11
N SER A 245 -0.63 6.82 -3.33
CA SER A 245 0.04 8.09 -3.02
C SER A 245 1.13 8.44 -4.04
N GLN A 246 1.60 9.69 -4.02
CA GLN A 246 2.79 10.08 -4.80
C GLN A 246 4.04 9.31 -4.34
N LYS A 247 4.19 9.08 -3.04
CA LYS A 247 5.24 8.27 -2.45
C LYS A 247 5.33 6.87 -3.08
N GLU A 248 4.21 6.17 -3.20
CA GLU A 248 4.19 4.86 -3.84
C GLU A 248 4.54 4.90 -5.32
N MET A 249 4.07 5.92 -6.06
CA MET A 249 4.39 6.09 -7.47
C MET A 249 5.89 6.32 -7.68
N ASP A 250 6.50 7.17 -6.87
CA ASP A 250 7.93 7.47 -6.94
C ASP A 250 8.75 6.24 -6.55
N ARG A 251 8.40 5.59 -5.43
CA ARG A 251 9.03 4.34 -5.02
C ARG A 251 8.93 3.24 -6.07
N ASN A 252 7.78 3.10 -6.74
CA ASN A 252 7.60 2.14 -7.82
C ASN A 252 8.55 2.40 -9.01
N ASN A 253 8.87 3.67 -9.26
CA ASN A 253 9.86 4.07 -10.27
C ASN A 253 11.28 3.72 -9.83
N ASP A 254 11.62 3.96 -8.57
CA ASP A 254 12.93 3.65 -8.02
C ASP A 254 13.18 2.14 -7.97
N VAL A 255 12.17 1.35 -7.57
CA VAL A 255 12.24 -0.11 -7.65
C VAL A 255 12.41 -0.57 -9.09
N PHE A 256 11.75 0.06 -10.06
CA PHE A 256 11.94 -0.27 -11.47
C PHE A 256 13.38 0.00 -11.93
N GLN A 257 14.00 1.09 -11.49
CA GLN A 257 15.42 1.37 -11.77
C GLN A 257 16.34 0.34 -11.09
N HIS A 258 15.99 -0.07 -9.87
CA HIS A 258 16.79 -1.00 -9.08
C HIS A 258 16.75 -2.43 -9.63
N GLN A 259 15.55 -2.97 -9.89
CA GLN A 259 15.37 -4.40 -10.19
C GLN A 259 14.61 -4.70 -11.50
N GLY A 260 14.10 -3.70 -12.22
CA GLY A 260 13.58 -3.83 -13.57
C GLY A 260 12.12 -4.26 -13.70
N ASN A 261 11.37 -4.40 -12.59
CA ASN A 261 9.93 -4.63 -12.62
C ASN A 261 9.17 -3.57 -11.82
N ARG A 262 7.87 -3.51 -12.02
CA ARG A 262 6.97 -2.55 -11.37
C ARG A 262 5.89 -3.26 -10.57
N ASN A 263 5.36 -2.61 -9.55
CA ASN A 263 4.12 -3.04 -8.93
C ASN A 263 2.93 -2.60 -9.80
N PRO A 264 2.24 -3.54 -10.47
CA PRO A 264 1.14 -3.20 -11.36
C PRO A 264 -0.07 -2.59 -10.64
N PHE A 265 -0.18 -2.78 -9.33
CA PHE A 265 -1.29 -2.29 -8.53
C PHE A 265 -1.06 -0.88 -7.96
N VAL A 266 0.15 -0.36 -8.10
CA VAL A 266 0.45 1.06 -7.98
C VAL A 266 0.18 1.78 -9.31
N ASP A 267 0.62 1.20 -10.43
CA ASP A 267 0.42 1.78 -11.77
C ASP A 267 -1.06 1.75 -12.21
N ASN A 268 -1.79 0.69 -11.84
CA ASN A 268 -3.18 0.45 -12.27
C ASN A 268 -3.98 -0.14 -11.09
N PRO A 269 -4.32 0.67 -10.08
CA PRO A 269 -4.97 0.21 -8.84
C PRO A 269 -6.31 -0.50 -9.09
N GLN A 270 -7.05 -0.14 -10.13
CA GLN A 270 -8.30 -0.77 -10.54
C GLN A 270 -8.16 -2.25 -10.92
N TRP A 271 -6.97 -2.74 -11.20
CA TRP A 271 -6.76 -4.16 -11.52
C TRP A 271 -6.94 -5.08 -10.30
N ILE A 272 -6.81 -4.57 -9.08
CA ILE A 272 -7.14 -5.37 -7.89
C ILE A 272 -8.61 -5.80 -7.94
N GLN A 273 -9.52 -4.88 -8.19
CA GLN A 273 -10.94 -5.22 -8.36
C GLN A 273 -11.18 -6.10 -9.58
N ALA A 274 -10.54 -5.81 -10.71
CA ALA A 274 -10.68 -6.60 -11.92
C ALA A 274 -10.26 -8.07 -11.73
N ILE A 275 -9.31 -8.35 -10.82
CA ILE A 275 -8.80 -9.70 -10.53
C ILE A 275 -9.58 -10.39 -9.42
N TRP A 276 -9.73 -9.74 -8.27
CA TRP A 276 -10.29 -10.35 -7.06
C TRP A 276 -11.72 -9.95 -6.71
N GLY A 277 -12.32 -8.99 -7.44
CA GLY A 277 -13.66 -8.48 -7.11
C GLY A 277 -14.74 -9.56 -6.97
N ASN A 278 -14.69 -10.59 -7.80
CA ASN A 278 -15.61 -11.74 -7.71
C ASN A 278 -15.32 -12.72 -6.55
N SER A 279 -14.20 -12.54 -5.87
CA SER A 279 -13.78 -13.38 -4.73
C SER A 279 -14.01 -12.70 -3.37
N LEU A 280 -14.46 -11.44 -3.35
CA LEU A 280 -14.79 -10.72 -2.13
C LEU A 280 -16.06 -11.31 -1.50
N SER A 281 -16.06 -11.39 -0.17
CA SER A 281 -17.21 -11.93 0.60
C SER A 281 -18.43 -11.01 0.55
N VAL A 282 -18.18 -9.69 0.38
CA VAL A 282 -19.22 -8.72 0.10
C VAL A 282 -19.10 -8.30 -1.35
N PRO A 283 -20.05 -8.59 -2.23
CA PRO A 283 -20.03 -8.08 -3.59
C PRO A 283 -19.92 -6.56 -3.55
N VAL A 284 -18.84 -6.02 -4.10
CA VAL A 284 -18.77 -4.59 -4.37
C VAL A 284 -19.78 -4.33 -5.48
N THR A 285 -20.97 -3.96 -5.09
CA THR A 285 -21.94 -3.45 -6.04
C THR A 285 -21.37 -2.10 -6.46
N GLU A 286 -20.78 -2.02 -7.64
CA GLU A 286 -20.63 -0.74 -8.31
C GLU A 286 -22.03 -0.20 -8.54
N THR A 287 -22.54 0.53 -7.57
CA THR A 287 -23.71 1.34 -7.78
C THR A 287 -23.27 2.55 -8.59
N ASN A 288 -23.20 2.38 -9.90
CA ASN A 288 -23.22 3.50 -10.82
C ASN A 288 -24.59 4.19 -10.65
N PHE A 289 -24.74 4.95 -9.58
CA PHE A 289 -25.88 5.82 -9.42
C PHE A 289 -25.74 6.94 -10.44
N ASN A 290 -26.45 6.82 -11.54
CA ASN A 290 -26.65 7.96 -12.41
C ASN A 290 -27.52 8.97 -11.66
N PHE A 291 -26.89 9.99 -11.13
CA PHE A 291 -27.61 11.13 -10.60
C PHE A 291 -27.19 12.41 -11.34
N THR A 292 -28.09 13.31 -11.50
CA THR A 292 -27.82 14.64 -12.06
C THR A 292 -28.23 15.71 -11.06
N VAL A 293 -27.38 16.73 -10.93
CA VAL A 293 -27.64 17.90 -10.11
C VAL A 293 -27.71 19.12 -11.02
N TYR A 294 -28.85 19.80 -11.06
CA TYR A 294 -29.03 20.98 -11.91
C TYR A 294 -29.90 22.06 -11.22
N PRO A 295 -29.71 23.35 -11.58
CA PRO A 295 -28.59 23.86 -12.34
C PRO A 295 -27.28 23.78 -11.58
N ASN A 296 -26.15 23.56 -12.29
CA ASN A 296 -24.81 23.59 -11.73
C ASN A 296 -23.90 24.38 -12.67
N PRO A 297 -23.42 25.59 -12.28
CA PRO A 297 -23.69 26.29 -10.99
C PRO A 297 -25.15 26.76 -10.83
N SER A 298 -25.61 26.84 -9.58
CA SER A 298 -26.94 27.34 -9.25
C SER A 298 -26.93 28.84 -8.95
N ASN A 299 -27.83 29.60 -9.59
CA ASN A 299 -28.04 31.03 -9.34
C ASN A 299 -29.19 31.27 -8.36
N SER A 300 -29.77 30.23 -7.79
CA SER A 300 -30.92 30.28 -6.90
C SER A 300 -30.69 29.39 -5.68
N ASN A 301 -31.53 29.57 -4.65
CA ASN A 301 -31.50 28.73 -3.45
C ASN A 301 -32.13 27.33 -3.69
N ARG A 302 -32.21 26.88 -4.94
CA ARG A 302 -32.79 25.57 -5.30
C ARG A 302 -31.88 24.86 -6.26
N ILE A 303 -31.67 23.58 -5.98
CA ILE A 303 -31.08 22.59 -6.87
C ILE A 303 -32.06 21.45 -7.06
N HIS A 304 -32.04 20.82 -8.21
CA HIS A 304 -32.79 19.60 -8.47
C HIS A 304 -31.78 18.45 -8.54
N ILE A 305 -32.10 17.37 -7.85
CA ILE A 305 -31.34 16.12 -7.89
C ILE A 305 -32.26 15.08 -8.52
N GLN A 306 -31.84 14.54 -9.64
CA GLN A 306 -32.52 13.43 -10.31
C GLN A 306 -31.65 12.18 -10.15
N SER A 307 -32.20 11.12 -9.58
CA SER A 307 -31.54 9.83 -9.38
C SER A 307 -32.44 8.70 -9.88
N GLU A 308 -31.85 7.67 -10.44
CA GLU A 308 -32.54 6.43 -10.79
C GLU A 308 -32.79 5.53 -9.56
N ALA A 309 -32.06 5.79 -8.46
CA ALA A 309 -32.20 5.09 -7.19
C ALA A 309 -32.91 5.92 -6.14
N ILE A 310 -33.52 5.26 -5.17
CA ILE A 310 -34.07 5.90 -3.98
C ILE A 310 -32.89 6.41 -3.14
N LEU A 311 -32.89 7.69 -2.82
CA LEU A 311 -31.89 8.32 -1.97
C LEU A 311 -32.41 8.35 -0.55
N ASP A 312 -31.66 7.77 0.39
CA ASP A 312 -32.01 7.77 1.81
C ASP A 312 -31.59 9.09 2.49
N GLU A 313 -30.48 9.68 2.04
CA GLU A 313 -29.94 10.93 2.60
C GLU A 313 -29.22 11.73 1.53
N ILE A 314 -29.28 13.05 1.63
CA ILE A 314 -28.51 14.00 0.83
C ILE A 314 -27.86 15.01 1.77
N GLN A 315 -26.54 15.10 1.74
CA GLN A 315 -25.77 16.07 2.51
C GLN A 315 -25.13 17.10 1.58
N LEU A 316 -25.31 18.38 1.87
CA LEU A 316 -24.62 19.48 1.22
C LEU A 316 -23.47 19.92 2.12
N ILE A 317 -22.25 19.67 1.69
CA ILE A 317 -21.06 20.01 2.46
C ILE A 317 -20.36 21.20 1.79
N THR A 318 -20.06 22.23 2.55
CA THR A 318 -19.26 23.36 2.07
C THR A 318 -17.80 22.94 1.89
N ILE A 319 -17.05 23.71 1.08
CA ILE A 319 -15.60 23.45 0.89
C ILE A 319 -14.78 23.48 2.19
N ASN A 320 -15.35 23.99 3.29
CA ASN A 320 -14.75 24.01 4.62
C ASN A 320 -15.28 22.87 5.51
N GLY A 321 -15.97 21.87 4.95
CA GLY A 321 -16.46 20.71 5.67
C GLY A 321 -17.70 20.94 6.57
N GLN A 322 -18.39 22.06 6.45
CA GLN A 322 -19.63 22.34 7.18
C GLN A 322 -20.83 21.76 6.41
N VAL A 323 -21.69 21.03 7.11
CA VAL A 323 -22.97 20.47 6.63
C VAL A 323 -24.09 21.50 6.77
#